data_3673ef3b5343081b1fd13448152d6418
#
_entry.id   3673ef3b5343081b1fd13448152d6418
#
_cell.length_a   1.000
_cell.length_b   1.000
_cell.length_c   1.000
_cell.angle_alpha   90.00
_cell.angle_beta   90.00
_cell.angle_gamma   90.00
#
_symmetry.space_group_name_H-M   'P 1'
#
loop_
_entity.id
_entity.type
_entity.pdbx_description
1 polymer ?
#
loop_
_entity_poly.entity_id
_entity_poly.type
_entity_poly.pdbx_seq_one_letter_code
_entity_poly.pdbx_strand_id
1 'polypeptide(L)'
;CQFMRYNVTIKELLARSLQVEADSVSDAESAVKRLYRNSDVVLSADDYAGTEIVVDNRQPYYKSPSNDFTLIQGDCVETLSKFKFGFDMVFADPPYFLSGGGISYQNGRIVCVDKGEWDKPITPEEMDAFNLRWLAACRDHMKENATIWISGTHHNIFSVQQQLIKLGFKILNVITWAKTNPPPNISCRYFTYSTEFII
;
A
#
# COMPACT_ATOMS: atom_id res chain seq x y z
N CYS A 1 -23.37 -4.52 20.32
CA CYS A 1 -22.02 -4.02 19.97
C CYS A 1 -21.05 -5.14 20.23
N GLN A 2 -20.35 -5.61 19.17
CA GLN A 2 -19.32 -6.62 19.30
C GLN A 2 -18.00 -5.88 19.51
N PHE A 3 -17.39 -6.04 20.67
CA PHE A 3 -16.08 -5.43 20.94
C PHE A 3 -15.00 -6.14 20.12
N MET A 4 -14.22 -5.36 19.37
CA MET A 4 -13.04 -5.88 18.68
C MET A 4 -11.84 -5.87 19.65
N ARG A 5 -11.00 -6.92 19.57
CA ARG A 5 -9.75 -6.99 20.34
C ARG A 5 -8.60 -6.53 19.46
N TYR A 6 -7.79 -5.63 19.98
CA TYR A 6 -6.58 -5.14 19.32
C TYR A 6 -5.35 -5.56 20.09
N ASN A 7 -4.29 -5.91 19.39
CA ASN A 7 -2.96 -6.04 20.00
C ASN A 7 -2.32 -4.67 19.97
N VAL A 8 -2.06 -4.12 21.13
CA VAL A 8 -1.38 -2.83 21.30
C VAL A 8 0.00 -3.08 21.89
N THR A 9 1.03 -2.68 21.19
CA THR A 9 2.41 -2.73 21.68
C THR A 9 2.82 -1.35 22.15
N ILE A 10 3.27 -1.25 23.39
CA ILE A 10 3.92 -0.07 23.91
C ILE A 10 5.43 -0.30 23.74
N LYS A 11 6.11 0.61 23.04
CA LYS A 11 7.56 0.63 22.92
C LYS A 11 8.08 1.82 23.68
N GLU A 12 9.02 1.60 24.56
CA GLU A 12 9.78 2.65 25.20
C GLU A 12 11.11 2.82 24.46
N LEU A 13 11.43 4.05 24.13
CA LEU A 13 12.69 4.44 23.52
C LEU A 13 13.61 4.94 24.63
N LEU A 14 14.76 4.30 24.78
CA LEU A 14 15.83 4.74 25.65
C LEU A 14 16.97 5.25 24.80
N ALA A 15 17.49 6.43 25.06
CA ALA A 15 18.59 7.03 24.31
C ALA A 15 19.58 7.74 25.22
N ARG A 16 20.86 7.47 25.03
CA ARG A 16 21.97 8.15 25.72
C ARG A 16 23.01 8.59 24.70
N SER A 17 23.44 9.85 24.79
CA SER A 17 24.54 10.35 23.98
C SER A 17 25.86 10.15 24.76
N LEU A 18 26.85 9.61 24.05
CA LEU A 18 28.21 9.40 24.61
C LEU A 18 29.20 10.17 23.77
N GLN A 19 30.23 10.73 24.43
CA GLN A 19 31.39 11.26 23.73
C GLN A 19 32.48 10.19 23.72
N VAL A 20 32.98 9.88 22.52
CA VAL A 20 34.05 8.91 22.31
C VAL A 20 35.13 9.53 21.43
N GLU A 21 36.38 9.24 21.74
CA GLU A 21 37.52 9.59 20.90
C GLU A 21 37.70 8.50 19.82
N ALA A 22 37.77 8.89 18.54
CA ALA A 22 37.93 7.97 17.43
C ALA A 22 38.53 8.70 16.23
N ASP A 23 39.24 7.96 15.38
CA ASP A 23 39.88 8.51 14.19
C ASP A 23 38.89 8.71 13.01
N SER A 24 37.73 8.05 13.06
CA SER A 24 36.66 8.17 12.07
C SER A 24 35.27 7.96 12.70
N VAL A 25 34.24 8.35 11.96
CA VAL A 25 32.81 8.09 12.34
C VAL A 25 32.56 6.58 12.50
N SER A 26 33.13 5.76 11.61
CA SER A 26 33.02 4.30 11.66
C SER A 26 33.67 3.71 12.91
N ASP A 27 34.81 4.26 13.33
CA ASP A 27 35.51 3.82 14.52
C ASP A 27 34.77 4.23 15.80
N ALA A 28 34.18 5.44 15.82
CA ALA A 28 33.32 5.90 16.90
C ALA A 28 32.10 4.97 17.06
N GLU A 29 31.43 4.65 15.96
CA GLU A 29 30.28 3.72 15.97
C GLU A 29 30.67 2.32 16.48
N SER A 30 31.82 1.81 16.04
CA SER A 30 32.35 0.50 16.45
C SER A 30 32.72 0.49 17.94
N ALA A 31 33.28 1.57 18.44
CA ALA A 31 33.60 1.72 19.84
C ALA A 31 32.35 1.71 20.72
N VAL A 32 31.33 2.47 20.36
CA VAL A 32 30.06 2.51 21.12
C VAL A 32 29.33 1.15 21.07
N LYS A 33 29.30 0.48 19.90
CA LYS A 33 28.73 -0.87 19.78
C LYS A 33 29.45 -1.88 20.70
N ARG A 34 30.77 -1.78 20.86
CA ARG A 34 31.54 -2.63 21.76
C ARG A 34 31.19 -2.36 23.22
N LEU A 35 31.17 -1.09 23.64
CA LEU A 35 30.78 -0.70 25.00
C LEU A 35 29.38 -1.21 25.35
N TYR A 36 28.44 -1.08 24.44
CA TYR A 36 27.07 -1.54 24.65
C TYR A 36 26.98 -3.08 24.75
N ARG A 37 27.70 -3.82 23.88
CA ARG A 37 27.73 -5.30 23.90
C ARG A 37 28.38 -5.85 25.17
N ASN A 38 29.39 -5.18 25.68
CA ASN A 38 30.11 -5.60 26.87
C ASN A 38 29.39 -5.20 28.18
N SER A 39 28.24 -4.54 28.07
CA SER A 39 27.51 -3.98 29.21
C SER A 39 28.28 -2.88 30.00
N ASP A 40 29.29 -2.28 29.35
CA ASP A 40 29.99 -1.10 29.91
C ASP A 40 29.06 0.14 29.87
N VAL A 41 28.11 0.12 28.95
CA VAL A 41 27.01 1.10 28.86
C VAL A 41 25.71 0.33 28.88
N VAL A 42 24.88 0.59 29.87
CA VAL A 42 23.53 0.04 30.02
C VAL A 42 22.55 1.19 30.05
N LEU A 43 21.55 1.14 29.18
CA LEU A 43 20.44 2.08 29.19
C LEU A 43 19.48 1.74 30.34
N SER A 44 18.98 2.74 31.02
CA SER A 44 18.08 2.62 32.16
C SER A 44 16.83 3.50 31.99
N ALA A 45 15.94 3.52 32.94
CA ALA A 45 14.77 4.39 32.94
C ALA A 45 15.12 5.88 32.84
N ASP A 46 16.31 6.26 33.30
CA ASP A 46 16.80 7.66 33.25
C ASP A 46 17.15 8.09 31.81
N ASP A 47 17.31 7.13 30.89
CA ASP A 47 17.57 7.38 29.47
C ASP A 47 16.29 7.45 28.64
N TYR A 48 15.14 7.52 29.28
CA TYR A 48 13.85 7.56 28.58
C TYR A 48 13.77 8.74 27.62
N ALA A 49 13.56 8.44 26.34
CA ALA A 49 13.50 9.41 25.24
C ALA A 49 12.12 9.56 24.62
N GLY A 50 11.20 8.62 24.93
CA GLY A 50 9.84 8.69 24.43
C GLY A 50 9.12 7.35 24.42
N THR A 51 7.81 7.40 24.17
CA THR A 51 6.96 6.22 24.04
C THR A 51 6.30 6.22 22.67
N GLU A 52 6.37 5.09 21.99
CA GLU A 52 5.62 4.80 20.76
C GLU A 52 4.52 3.78 21.08
N ILE A 53 3.26 4.13 20.81
CA ILE A 53 2.14 3.20 20.94
C ILE A 53 1.80 2.71 19.53
N VAL A 54 2.06 1.42 19.27
CA VAL A 54 1.76 0.78 18.00
C VAL A 54 0.56 -0.14 18.20
N VAL A 55 -0.54 0.21 17.55
CA VAL A 55 -1.69 -0.72 17.46
C VAL A 55 -1.38 -1.72 16.37
N ASP A 56 -1.18 -2.98 16.76
CA ASP A 56 -0.96 -4.05 15.80
C ASP A 56 -2.30 -4.52 15.22
N ASN A 57 -2.66 -3.94 14.09
CA ASN A 57 -3.82 -4.36 13.30
C ASN A 57 -3.59 -5.68 12.54
N ARG A 58 -2.59 -6.49 12.93
CA ARG A 58 -2.21 -7.74 12.26
C ARG A 58 -3.21 -8.88 12.47
N GLN A 59 -4.28 -8.65 13.22
CA GLN A 59 -5.38 -9.60 13.25
C GLN A 59 -6.11 -9.53 11.90
N PRO A 60 -6.39 -10.66 11.26
CA PRO A 60 -7.27 -10.64 10.10
C PRO A 60 -8.60 -9.99 10.51
N TYR A 61 -9.09 -9.07 9.68
CA TYR A 61 -10.40 -8.46 9.87
C TYR A 61 -11.49 -9.53 9.95
N TYR A 62 -11.31 -10.58 9.16
CA TYR A 62 -12.15 -11.76 9.16
C TYR A 62 -11.35 -12.98 8.68
N LYS A 63 -11.64 -14.14 9.26
CA LYS A 63 -11.13 -15.42 8.82
C LYS A 63 -12.28 -16.41 8.75
N SER A 64 -12.40 -17.12 7.62
CA SER A 64 -13.44 -18.13 7.46
C SER A 64 -13.25 -19.31 8.43
N PRO A 65 -14.34 -19.95 8.86
CA PRO A 65 -14.24 -21.14 9.71
C PRO A 65 -13.42 -22.28 9.09
N SER A 66 -13.47 -22.44 7.75
CA SER A 66 -12.71 -23.40 6.97
C SER A 66 -11.24 -23.02 6.77
N ASN A 67 -10.85 -21.80 7.17
CA ASN A 67 -9.50 -21.28 7.03
C ASN A 67 -9.00 -21.13 5.56
N ASP A 68 -9.90 -21.09 4.61
CA ASP A 68 -9.65 -20.95 3.18
C ASP A 68 -9.73 -19.48 2.69
N PHE A 69 -10.25 -18.59 3.54
CA PHE A 69 -10.39 -17.17 3.25
C PHE A 69 -9.98 -16.31 4.45
N THR A 70 -9.16 -15.30 4.18
CA THR A 70 -8.72 -14.32 5.18
C THR A 70 -8.86 -12.92 4.61
N LEU A 71 -9.57 -12.04 5.29
CA LEU A 71 -9.68 -10.62 4.98
C LEU A 71 -8.78 -9.82 5.91
N ILE A 72 -7.93 -8.98 5.34
CA ILE A 72 -6.98 -8.13 6.09
C ILE A 72 -7.25 -6.69 5.71
N GLN A 73 -7.42 -5.83 6.70
CA GLN A 73 -7.53 -4.40 6.51
C GLN A 73 -6.17 -3.75 6.77
N GLY A 74 -5.70 -2.90 5.83
CA GLY A 74 -4.44 -2.18 5.98
C GLY A 74 -3.85 -1.73 4.64
N ASP A 75 -2.73 -1.03 4.69
CA ASP A 75 -1.92 -0.74 3.52
C ASP A 75 -1.41 -2.05 2.90
N CYS A 76 -1.58 -2.21 1.59
CA CYS A 76 -1.26 -3.46 0.90
C CYS A 76 0.25 -3.73 0.89
N VAL A 77 1.10 -2.72 0.77
CA VAL A 77 2.56 -2.86 0.75
C VAL A 77 3.06 -3.34 2.12
N GLU A 78 2.58 -2.69 3.19
CA GLU A 78 2.91 -3.11 4.55
C GLU A 78 2.36 -4.50 4.88
N THR A 79 1.17 -4.82 4.37
CA THR A 79 0.54 -6.13 4.58
C THR A 79 1.31 -7.22 3.86
N LEU A 80 1.64 -7.01 2.58
CA LEU A 80 2.40 -7.98 1.78
C LEU A 80 3.77 -8.26 2.40
N SER A 81 4.49 -7.25 2.91
CA SER A 81 5.81 -7.42 3.51
C SER A 81 5.86 -8.41 4.69
N LYS A 82 4.71 -8.74 5.27
CA LYS A 82 4.58 -9.67 6.41
C LYS A 82 4.43 -11.13 5.98
N PHE A 83 4.08 -11.39 4.71
CA PHE A 83 3.98 -12.74 4.20
C PHE A 83 5.36 -13.32 3.85
N LYS A 84 5.55 -14.60 4.19
CA LYS A 84 6.78 -15.36 3.91
C LYS A 84 6.61 -16.36 2.76
N PHE A 85 5.50 -16.28 2.06
CA PHE A 85 5.16 -17.18 0.95
C PHE A 85 4.75 -16.37 -0.28
N GLY A 86 4.90 -16.97 -1.46
CA GLY A 86 4.49 -16.36 -2.72
C GLY A 86 3.06 -16.75 -3.11
N PHE A 87 2.39 -15.83 -3.79
CA PHE A 87 1.04 -16.02 -4.35
C PHE A 87 1.12 -16.60 -5.76
N ASP A 88 0.15 -17.42 -6.13
CA ASP A 88 -0.02 -17.96 -7.48
C ASP A 88 -0.74 -16.97 -8.39
N MET A 89 -1.58 -16.11 -7.82
CA MET A 89 -2.33 -15.09 -8.54
C MET A 89 -2.56 -13.87 -7.66
N VAL A 90 -2.47 -12.70 -8.26
CA VAL A 90 -2.90 -11.42 -7.68
C VAL A 90 -4.02 -10.86 -8.54
N PHE A 91 -5.14 -10.46 -7.93
CA PHE A 91 -6.15 -9.63 -8.55
C PHE A 91 -6.22 -8.31 -7.78
N ALA A 92 -6.00 -7.19 -8.47
CA ALA A 92 -5.91 -5.87 -7.86
C ALA A 92 -6.92 -4.90 -8.48
N ASP A 93 -7.58 -4.14 -7.61
CA ASP A 93 -8.44 -3.01 -7.97
C ASP A 93 -7.90 -1.74 -7.27
N PRO A 94 -6.85 -1.12 -7.84
CA PRO A 94 -6.17 0.02 -7.23
C PRO A 94 -7.03 1.28 -7.30
N PRO A 95 -6.70 2.34 -6.52
CA PRO A 95 -7.32 3.66 -6.66
C PRO A 95 -7.23 4.20 -8.08
N TYR A 96 -8.32 4.83 -8.53
CA TYR A 96 -8.38 5.47 -9.85
C TYR A 96 -8.12 6.97 -9.79
N PHE A 97 -7.99 7.54 -8.58
CA PHE A 97 -7.73 8.96 -8.29
C PHE A 97 -8.78 9.90 -8.90
N LEU A 98 -10.05 9.53 -8.81
CA LEU A 98 -11.17 10.24 -9.40
C LEU A 98 -12.07 10.95 -8.38
N SER A 99 -11.81 10.82 -7.09
CA SER A 99 -12.62 11.44 -6.03
C SER A 99 -12.39 12.94 -5.93
N GLY A 100 -13.46 13.70 -5.73
CA GLY A 100 -13.41 15.15 -5.54
C GLY A 100 -13.63 16.01 -6.80
N GLY A 101 -13.87 15.40 -7.97
CA GLY A 101 -14.16 16.12 -9.22
C GLY A 101 -15.20 15.46 -10.11
N GLY A 102 -15.58 14.23 -9.79
CA GLY A 102 -16.57 13.48 -10.56
C GLY A 102 -18.00 13.77 -10.15
N ILE A 103 -18.84 14.08 -11.14
CA ILE A 103 -20.28 14.17 -10.97
C ILE A 103 -20.88 12.84 -11.40
N SER A 104 -21.61 12.17 -10.52
CA SER A 104 -22.41 10.99 -10.85
C SER A 104 -23.90 11.31 -10.76
N TYR A 105 -24.68 10.62 -11.56
CA TYR A 105 -26.14 10.70 -11.50
C TYR A 105 -26.68 9.46 -10.79
N GLN A 106 -27.33 9.67 -9.65
CA GLN A 106 -28.08 8.62 -8.96
C GLN A 106 -29.54 9.07 -8.83
N ASN A 107 -30.45 8.27 -9.38
CA ASN A 107 -31.89 8.53 -9.32
C ASN A 107 -32.28 9.96 -9.80
N GLY A 108 -31.65 10.45 -10.87
CA GLY A 108 -31.93 11.77 -11.43
C GLY A 108 -31.34 12.96 -10.67
N ARG A 109 -30.51 12.71 -9.66
CA ARG A 109 -29.81 13.75 -8.88
C ARG A 109 -28.33 13.72 -9.15
N ILE A 110 -27.72 14.90 -9.20
CA ILE A 110 -26.26 15.05 -9.26
C ILE A 110 -25.71 14.71 -7.88
N VAL A 111 -24.80 13.73 -7.84
CA VAL A 111 -24.10 13.32 -6.62
C VAL A 111 -22.61 13.50 -6.86
N CYS A 112 -21.93 14.16 -5.93
CA CYS A 112 -20.46 14.21 -5.95
C CYS A 112 -19.90 12.83 -5.55
N VAL A 113 -18.97 12.29 -6.33
CA VAL A 113 -18.29 11.04 -6.00
C VAL A 113 -17.08 11.39 -5.13
N ASP A 114 -17.21 11.17 -3.83
CA ASP A 114 -16.11 11.26 -2.88
C ASP A 114 -15.95 9.90 -2.20
N LYS A 115 -14.86 9.20 -2.52
CA LYS A 115 -14.50 7.91 -1.91
C LYS A 115 -13.51 8.07 -0.76
N GLY A 116 -13.07 9.29 -0.48
CA GLY A 116 -12.11 9.63 0.57
C GLY A 116 -10.76 10.12 0.03
N GLU A 117 -9.89 10.51 0.95
CA GLU A 117 -8.58 11.09 0.67
C GLU A 117 -7.69 10.21 -0.22
N TRP A 118 -7.81 8.89 -0.08
CA TRP A 118 -6.99 7.91 -0.80
C TRP A 118 -7.27 7.84 -2.32
N ASP A 119 -8.40 8.37 -2.79
CA ASP A 119 -8.79 8.37 -4.21
C ASP A 119 -8.83 9.79 -4.80
N LYS A 120 -8.26 10.78 -4.11
CA LYS A 120 -8.16 12.16 -4.64
C LYS A 120 -7.23 12.23 -5.83
N PRO A 121 -7.48 13.17 -6.78
CA PRO A 121 -6.59 13.41 -7.90
C PRO A 121 -5.17 13.74 -7.43
N ILE A 122 -4.20 13.13 -8.07
CA ILE A 122 -2.76 13.33 -7.86
C ILE A 122 -2.08 13.67 -9.17
N THR A 123 -0.83 14.11 -9.12
CA THR A 123 -0.06 14.36 -10.34
C THR A 123 0.29 13.05 -11.07
N PRO A 124 0.60 13.09 -12.38
CA PRO A 124 1.04 11.89 -13.09
C PRO A 124 2.27 11.22 -12.47
N GLU A 125 3.21 12.01 -11.97
CA GLU A 125 4.44 11.56 -11.33
C GLU A 125 4.14 10.83 -10.00
N GLU A 126 3.21 11.37 -9.20
CA GLU A 126 2.75 10.72 -7.97
C GLU A 126 2.01 9.42 -8.25
N MET A 127 1.20 9.38 -9.31
CA MET A 127 0.50 8.17 -9.76
C MET A 127 1.49 7.09 -10.19
N ASP A 128 2.51 7.46 -10.96
CA ASP A 128 3.57 6.54 -11.40
C ASP A 128 4.35 5.99 -10.20
N ALA A 129 4.72 6.83 -9.25
CA ALA A 129 5.42 6.43 -8.03
C ALA A 129 4.56 5.50 -7.16
N PHE A 130 3.27 5.82 -7.00
CA PHE A 130 2.31 4.98 -6.27
C PHE A 130 2.20 3.60 -6.93
N ASN A 131 1.96 3.57 -8.25
CA ASN A 131 1.80 2.31 -8.99
C ASN A 131 3.08 1.48 -8.95
N LEU A 132 4.25 2.09 -9.10
CA LEU A 132 5.52 1.38 -9.01
C LEU A 132 5.70 0.72 -7.63
N ARG A 133 5.33 1.40 -6.54
CA ARG A 133 5.52 0.93 -5.17
C ARG A 133 4.70 -0.33 -4.88
N TRP A 134 3.39 -0.30 -5.14
CA TRP A 134 2.55 -1.45 -4.82
C TRP A 134 2.75 -2.62 -5.80
N LEU A 135 3.03 -2.34 -7.08
CA LEU A 135 3.34 -3.38 -8.06
C LEU A 135 4.65 -4.10 -7.74
N ALA A 136 5.67 -3.37 -7.27
CA ALA A 136 6.92 -3.98 -6.81
C ALA A 136 6.66 -4.91 -5.60
N ALA A 137 5.85 -4.46 -4.64
CA ALA A 137 5.49 -5.29 -3.50
C ALA A 137 4.71 -6.55 -3.92
N CYS A 138 3.82 -6.45 -4.89
CA CYS A 138 3.15 -7.63 -5.46
C CYS A 138 4.15 -8.58 -6.11
N ARG A 139 5.03 -8.07 -6.99
CA ARG A 139 6.05 -8.86 -7.69
C ARG A 139 6.92 -9.65 -6.71
N ASP A 140 7.38 -9.01 -5.65
CA ASP A 140 8.28 -9.62 -4.66
C ASP A 140 7.61 -10.74 -3.85
N HIS A 141 6.27 -10.82 -3.92
CA HIS A 141 5.46 -11.85 -3.26
C HIS A 141 4.73 -12.77 -4.26
N MET A 142 5.09 -12.73 -5.53
CA MET A 142 4.56 -13.66 -6.54
C MET A 142 5.53 -14.82 -6.77
N LYS A 143 4.97 -16.01 -7.02
CA LYS A 143 5.73 -17.17 -7.48
C LYS A 143 6.20 -16.98 -8.92
N GLU A 144 7.17 -17.78 -9.37
CA GLU A 144 7.79 -17.67 -10.69
C GLU A 144 6.79 -17.67 -11.87
N ASN A 145 5.75 -18.49 -11.80
CA ASN A 145 4.74 -18.59 -12.86
C ASN A 145 3.38 -17.98 -12.45
N ALA A 146 3.40 -17.06 -11.49
CA ALA A 146 2.19 -16.40 -11.04
C ALA A 146 1.70 -15.36 -12.06
N THR A 147 0.40 -15.05 -11.98
CA THR A 147 -0.25 -14.05 -12.82
C THR A 147 -0.76 -12.89 -11.97
N ILE A 148 -0.76 -11.68 -12.54
CA ILE A 148 -1.38 -10.51 -11.96
C ILE A 148 -2.46 -9.97 -12.90
N TRP A 149 -3.60 -9.60 -12.32
CA TRP A 149 -4.76 -9.06 -13.01
C TRP A 149 -5.12 -7.75 -12.34
N ILE A 150 -5.20 -6.68 -13.11
CA ILE A 150 -5.39 -5.34 -12.56
C ILE A 150 -6.52 -4.65 -13.27
N SER A 151 -7.57 -4.29 -12.55
CA SER A 151 -8.65 -3.46 -13.08
C SER A 151 -8.23 -2.00 -13.14
N GLY A 152 -8.78 -1.26 -14.07
CA GLY A 152 -8.50 0.15 -14.21
C GLY A 152 -9.36 0.86 -15.25
N THR A 153 -9.34 2.17 -15.16
CA THR A 153 -9.95 3.06 -16.16
C THR A 153 -8.88 3.69 -17.03
N HIS A 154 -9.26 4.40 -18.07
CA HIS A 154 -8.33 5.16 -18.91
C HIS A 154 -7.49 6.20 -18.12
N HIS A 155 -7.88 6.56 -16.90
CA HIS A 155 -7.14 7.51 -16.08
C HIS A 155 -5.88 6.91 -15.45
N ASN A 156 -5.88 5.61 -15.09
CA ASN A 156 -4.77 4.99 -14.36
C ASN A 156 -4.09 3.82 -15.10
N ILE A 157 -4.81 3.15 -16.01
CA ILE A 157 -4.34 1.87 -16.59
C ILE A 157 -3.05 2.01 -17.39
N PHE A 158 -2.81 3.16 -18.04
CA PHE A 158 -1.59 3.39 -18.81
C PHE A 158 -0.37 3.57 -17.91
N SER A 159 -0.53 4.24 -16.76
CA SER A 159 0.51 4.31 -15.72
C SER A 159 0.81 2.92 -15.17
N VAL A 160 -0.21 2.15 -14.82
CA VAL A 160 -0.07 0.74 -14.38
C VAL A 160 0.72 -0.08 -15.39
N GLN A 161 0.35 -0.03 -16.68
CA GLN A 161 1.05 -0.76 -17.74
C GLN A 161 2.53 -0.38 -17.84
N GLN A 162 2.84 0.91 -17.78
CA GLN A 162 4.24 1.36 -17.81
C GLN A 162 5.05 0.82 -16.65
N GLN A 163 4.49 0.85 -15.43
CA GLN A 163 5.20 0.35 -14.25
C GLN A 163 5.35 -1.18 -14.28
N LEU A 164 4.35 -1.92 -14.79
CA LEU A 164 4.48 -3.37 -15.00
C LEU A 164 5.66 -3.69 -15.93
N ILE A 165 5.79 -2.98 -17.06
CA ILE A 165 6.90 -3.18 -18.00
C ILE A 165 8.24 -2.85 -17.33
N LYS A 166 8.36 -1.74 -16.59
CA LYS A 166 9.58 -1.38 -15.84
C LYS A 166 9.97 -2.44 -14.81
N LEU A 167 8.99 -3.13 -14.21
CA LEU A 167 9.20 -4.20 -13.25
C LEU A 167 9.48 -5.56 -13.89
N GLY A 168 9.52 -5.64 -15.22
CA GLY A 168 9.83 -6.87 -15.95
C GLY A 168 8.64 -7.81 -16.18
N PHE A 169 7.40 -7.36 -15.93
CA PHE A 169 6.22 -8.14 -16.27
C PHE A 169 6.00 -8.21 -17.78
N LYS A 170 5.52 -9.35 -18.25
CA LYS A 170 5.05 -9.54 -19.61
C LYS A 170 3.56 -9.28 -19.66
N ILE A 171 3.13 -8.28 -20.42
CA ILE A 171 1.71 -8.04 -20.68
C ILE A 171 1.21 -9.11 -21.63
N LEU A 172 0.25 -9.90 -21.18
CA LEU A 172 -0.34 -10.98 -21.97
C LEU A 172 -1.58 -10.51 -22.70
N ASN A 173 -2.46 -9.78 -22.03
CA ASN A 173 -3.74 -9.33 -22.56
C ASN A 173 -4.13 -7.98 -21.98
N VAL A 174 -4.94 -7.25 -22.73
CA VAL A 174 -5.73 -6.11 -22.26
C VAL A 174 -7.18 -6.43 -22.57
N ILE A 175 -7.95 -6.70 -21.53
CA ILE A 175 -9.36 -7.05 -21.63
C ILE A 175 -10.18 -5.77 -21.52
N THR A 176 -11.10 -5.58 -22.45
CA THR A 176 -12.06 -4.48 -22.41
C THR A 176 -13.33 -4.95 -21.69
N TRP A 177 -13.64 -4.33 -20.57
CA TRP A 177 -14.87 -4.57 -19.83
C TRP A 177 -15.94 -3.55 -20.24
N ALA A 178 -16.90 -3.97 -21.06
CA ALA A 178 -18.00 -3.12 -21.49
C ALA A 178 -19.00 -2.89 -20.33
N LYS A 179 -19.28 -1.63 -20.03
CA LYS A 179 -20.22 -1.22 -18.97
C LYS A 179 -21.63 -1.18 -19.56
N THR A 180 -22.59 -1.81 -18.90
CA THR A 180 -24.00 -1.75 -19.27
C THR A 180 -24.67 -0.42 -18.91
N ASN A 181 -24.07 0.32 -17.97
CA ASN A 181 -24.59 1.60 -17.47
C ASN A 181 -23.44 2.64 -17.38
N PRO A 182 -22.83 3.04 -18.51
CA PRO A 182 -21.77 4.03 -18.51
C PRO A 182 -22.29 5.37 -18.00
N PRO A 183 -21.42 6.22 -17.40
CA PRO A 183 -21.80 7.55 -16.97
C PRO A 183 -22.24 8.42 -18.16
N PRO A 184 -23.29 9.23 -18.05
CA PRO A 184 -23.71 10.10 -19.14
C PRO A 184 -22.69 11.21 -19.40
N ASN A 185 -22.50 11.57 -20.66
CA ASN A 185 -21.75 12.77 -21.04
C ASN A 185 -22.67 14.00 -21.09
N ILE A 186 -22.74 14.72 -19.98
CA ILE A 186 -23.63 15.86 -19.84
C ILE A 186 -23.19 17.06 -20.70
N SER A 187 -21.89 17.24 -20.88
CA SER A 187 -21.31 18.36 -21.61
C SER A 187 -21.27 18.15 -23.11
N CYS A 188 -21.46 16.93 -23.60
CA CYS A 188 -21.40 16.53 -25.01
C CYS A 188 -20.12 17.01 -25.74
N ARG A 189 -19.00 17.18 -25.01
CA ARG A 189 -17.73 17.70 -25.56
C ARG A 189 -16.77 16.61 -26.00
N TYR A 190 -17.03 15.34 -25.64
CA TYR A 190 -16.19 14.18 -25.94
C TYR A 190 -17.07 12.92 -26.00
N PHE A 191 -16.53 11.83 -26.49
CA PHE A 191 -17.18 10.53 -26.41
C PHE A 191 -17.13 10.01 -24.98
N THR A 192 -18.27 9.51 -24.49
CA THR A 192 -18.33 8.89 -23.15
C THR A 192 -17.60 7.56 -23.15
N TYR A 193 -16.76 7.35 -22.14
CA TYR A 193 -16.15 6.05 -21.92
C TYR A 193 -17.19 5.06 -21.38
N SER A 194 -17.48 4.04 -22.18
CA SER A 194 -18.37 2.93 -21.82
C SER A 194 -17.63 1.66 -21.43
N THR A 195 -16.31 1.78 -21.22
CA THR A 195 -15.43 0.64 -20.94
C THR A 195 -14.49 0.92 -19.79
N GLU A 196 -14.13 -0.13 -19.09
CA GLU A 196 -12.97 -0.22 -18.19
C GLU A 196 -12.05 -1.31 -18.74
N PHE A 197 -10.87 -1.46 -18.11
CA PHE A 197 -9.85 -2.38 -18.59
C PHE A 197 -9.41 -3.34 -17.47
N ILE A 198 -8.97 -4.52 -17.88
CA ILE A 198 -8.24 -5.45 -17.04
C ILE A 198 -6.97 -5.83 -17.80
N ILE A 199 -5.82 -5.60 -17.19
CA ILE A 199 -4.52 -5.91 -17.74
C ILE A 199 -3.87 -7.06 -16.99
#